data_b58cff7919d7457854c4840a4e85936b
#
_entry.id   b58cff7919d7457854c4840a4e85936b
#
_cell.length_a   1.000
_cell.length_b   1.000
_cell.length_c   1.000
_cell.angle_alpha   90.00
_cell.angle_beta   90.00
_cell.angle_gamma   90.00
#
_symmetry.space_group_name_H-M   'P 1'
#
loop_
_entity.id
_entity.type
_entity.pdbx_description
1 polymer ?
#
loop_
_entity_poly.entity_id
_entity_poly.type
_entity_poly.pdbx_seq_one_letter_code
_entity_poly.pdbx_strand_id
1 'polypeptide(L)'
;MKLQRREFLKSTAAVAGAASMPAGVARAATNAKSYPYLGRTEDYADFRIIDPGLTIVKVESWTRGAYGIVRVTTNDGREGYGQLSSFEPDITATVLHRQVTRHVLGSDPAQIDALVDRVIDANMKFPWSYVCRALAGVDTAIWDLYGRIKGKPVCELAGGKTDPFPVYGSSMRRDISPADEAARLAQLRDERGFRAFKVRLGVPTGHDRDASPGRTEKLIPAVRKAVGDEVQLLADGNSCYTPPRAIEVGRRMEDNRYFWFEEPCPYWELEWTAEVAAALQMNVAGGEQDNDLAQWRRMIRLNAVDILQPDLCYIGGFTRAWRVAKMGQQAGKLVVPHSSHL
;
A
#
# COMPACT_ATOMS: atom_id res chain seq x y z
N MET A 1 -19.45 -18.92 14.25
CA MET A 1 -18.19 -18.20 14.44
C MET A 1 -17.68 -17.46 13.20
N LYS A 2 -18.39 -17.55 12.06
CA LYS A 2 -18.15 -16.69 10.87
C LYS A 2 -18.69 -15.26 10.98
N LEU A 3 -19.36 -14.91 12.09
CA LEU A 3 -20.04 -13.61 12.27
C LEU A 3 -19.09 -12.45 12.63
N GLN A 4 -18.00 -12.69 13.35
CA GLN A 4 -17.12 -11.60 13.80
C GLN A 4 -16.35 -10.91 12.67
N ARG A 5 -15.96 -11.65 11.62
CA ARG A 5 -15.30 -11.08 10.43
C ARG A 5 -16.23 -10.12 9.65
N ARG A 6 -17.52 -10.42 9.62
CA ARG A 6 -18.52 -9.59 8.91
C ARG A 6 -18.99 -8.36 9.69
N GLU A 7 -19.07 -8.45 11.00
CA GLU A 7 -19.58 -7.35 11.81
C GLU A 7 -18.55 -6.26 12.06
N PHE A 8 -17.28 -6.64 12.19
CA PHE A 8 -16.19 -5.67 12.32
C PHE A 8 -15.99 -4.86 11.03
N LEU A 9 -16.09 -5.49 9.85
CA LEU A 9 -16.04 -4.77 8.56
C LEU A 9 -17.21 -3.79 8.41
N LYS A 10 -18.34 -4.03 9.06
CA LYS A 10 -19.49 -3.09 9.08
C LYS A 10 -19.23 -1.90 10.01
N SER A 11 -18.54 -2.10 11.12
CA SER A 11 -18.27 -1.02 12.09
C SER A 11 -17.14 -0.09 11.64
N THR A 12 -16.13 -0.60 10.94
CA THR A 12 -15.05 0.23 10.38
C THR A 12 -15.47 0.96 9.10
N ALA A 13 -16.41 0.41 8.31
CA ALA A 13 -17.00 1.11 7.16
C ALA A 13 -17.91 2.29 7.57
N ALA A 14 -18.41 2.31 8.80
CA ALA A 14 -19.22 3.39 9.33
C ALA A 14 -18.41 4.63 9.75
N VAL A 15 -17.10 4.53 9.83
CA VAL A 15 -16.18 5.65 10.14
C VAL A 15 -15.49 6.21 8.87
N ALA A 16 -15.44 5.44 7.79
CA ALA A 16 -15.07 5.95 6.46
C ALA A 16 -16.37 6.25 5.70
N GLY A 17 -16.66 7.53 5.48
CA GLY A 17 -17.87 8.14 4.93
C GLY A 17 -18.75 7.23 4.07
N ALA A 18 -19.96 6.97 4.53
CA ALA A 18 -20.90 6.06 3.95
C ALA A 18 -21.31 6.46 2.51
N ALA A 19 -20.75 5.76 1.53
CA ALA A 19 -21.47 5.45 0.32
C ALA A 19 -22.14 4.08 0.56
N SER A 20 -23.45 4.03 0.72
CA SER A 20 -24.23 2.82 0.94
C SER A 20 -24.00 1.81 -0.19
N MET A 21 -23.38 0.66 0.13
CA MET A 21 -23.30 -0.44 -0.81
C MET A 21 -24.63 -1.22 -0.84
N PRO A 22 -25.18 -1.53 -2.01
CA PRO A 22 -26.37 -2.39 -2.10
C PRO A 22 -26.03 -3.82 -1.64
N ALA A 23 -26.98 -4.45 -0.95
CA ALA A 23 -26.88 -5.76 -0.28
C ALA A 23 -26.68 -6.98 -1.22
N GLY A 24 -26.26 -6.79 -2.48
CA GLY A 24 -26.13 -7.82 -3.51
C GLY A 24 -24.74 -8.36 -3.78
N VAL A 25 -23.67 -7.82 -3.19
CA VAL A 25 -22.28 -8.09 -3.62
C VAL A 25 -21.66 -9.37 -3.03
N ALA A 26 -22.31 -10.05 -2.09
CA ALA A 26 -21.73 -11.21 -1.40
C ALA A 26 -21.67 -12.52 -2.23
N ARG A 27 -22.06 -12.53 -3.52
CA ARG A 27 -22.14 -13.76 -4.33
C ARG A 27 -21.30 -13.79 -5.61
N ALA A 28 -20.48 -12.77 -5.87
CA ALA A 28 -19.70 -12.65 -7.09
C ALA A 28 -18.34 -13.36 -7.06
N ALA A 29 -17.96 -14.00 -5.97
CA ALA A 29 -16.63 -14.61 -5.81
C ALA A 29 -16.46 -15.99 -6.48
N THR A 30 -17.44 -16.49 -7.24
CA THR A 30 -17.39 -17.86 -7.81
C THR A 30 -17.33 -17.94 -9.34
N ASN A 31 -17.30 -16.82 -10.07
CA ASN A 31 -17.17 -16.88 -11.53
C ASN A 31 -15.81 -16.34 -12.01
N ALA A 32 -14.85 -17.25 -12.09
CA ALA A 32 -13.46 -17.00 -12.46
C ALA A 32 -13.24 -16.69 -13.97
N LYS A 33 -14.25 -16.23 -14.74
CA LYS A 33 -14.13 -16.13 -16.20
C LYS A 33 -14.06 -14.72 -16.79
N SER A 34 -14.24 -13.67 -16.03
CA SER A 34 -13.98 -12.33 -16.55
C SER A 34 -13.35 -11.48 -15.44
N TYR A 35 -12.06 -11.19 -15.58
CA TYR A 35 -11.50 -10.09 -14.84
C TYR A 35 -12.03 -8.82 -15.47
N PRO A 36 -12.82 -8.02 -14.75
CA PRO A 36 -13.18 -6.74 -15.25
C PRO A 36 -11.89 -5.97 -15.51
N TYR A 37 -11.88 -5.24 -16.58
CA TYR A 37 -10.85 -4.29 -16.94
C TYR A 37 -10.55 -3.43 -15.70
N LEU A 38 -9.28 -3.24 -15.40
CA LEU A 38 -8.84 -2.37 -14.32
C LEU A 38 -9.37 -0.97 -14.61
N GLY A 39 -10.22 -0.45 -13.72
CA GLY A 39 -10.81 0.87 -13.89
C GLY A 39 -9.71 1.88 -14.23
N ARG A 40 -9.97 2.74 -15.20
CA ARG A 40 -9.04 3.81 -15.56
C ARG A 40 -9.11 4.93 -14.54
N THR A 41 -8.06 5.68 -14.41
CA THR A 41 -8.03 6.88 -13.56
C THR A 41 -9.02 7.93 -14.06
N GLU A 42 -9.31 7.94 -15.36
CA GLU A 42 -10.33 8.77 -16.01
C GLU A 42 -11.73 8.59 -15.43
N ASP A 43 -12.01 7.44 -14.79
CA ASP A 43 -13.29 7.16 -14.16
C ASP A 43 -13.50 7.93 -12.84
N TYR A 44 -12.48 8.63 -12.32
CA TYR A 44 -12.53 9.25 -10.99
C TYR A 44 -12.31 10.74 -10.96
N ALA A 45 -11.40 11.23 -11.80
CA ALA A 45 -11.05 12.62 -11.83
C ALA A 45 -11.62 13.26 -13.08
N ASP A 46 -12.17 14.46 -12.96
CA ASP A 46 -12.54 15.24 -14.11
C ASP A 46 -11.28 15.84 -14.77
N PHE A 47 -10.50 14.99 -15.43
CA PHE A 47 -9.33 15.40 -16.19
C PHE A 47 -9.66 16.23 -17.44
N ARG A 48 -10.94 16.32 -17.82
CA ARG A 48 -11.39 17.03 -19.01
C ARG A 48 -11.21 18.56 -18.91
N ILE A 49 -10.81 19.05 -17.76
CA ILE A 49 -10.69 20.48 -17.50
C ILE A 49 -9.22 20.95 -17.51
N ILE A 50 -8.30 20.17 -18.04
CA ILE A 50 -6.94 20.63 -18.24
C ILE A 50 -6.88 21.34 -19.57
N ASP A 51 -6.25 22.52 -19.58
CA ASP A 51 -6.13 23.33 -20.79
C ASP A 51 -5.60 22.48 -21.93
N PRO A 52 -6.33 22.36 -23.05
CA PRO A 52 -5.83 21.62 -24.20
C PRO A 52 -4.51 22.21 -24.67
N GLY A 53 -3.53 21.36 -24.95
CA GLY A 53 -2.22 21.75 -25.43
C GLY A 53 -1.12 21.85 -24.37
N LEU A 54 -1.40 21.45 -23.11
CA LEU A 54 -0.32 21.24 -22.15
C LEU A 54 0.54 20.07 -22.57
N THR A 55 1.86 20.27 -22.51
CA THR A 55 2.85 19.22 -22.73
C THR A 55 3.94 19.28 -21.67
N ILE A 56 4.42 18.13 -21.22
CA ILE A 56 5.56 18.04 -20.32
C ILE A 56 6.83 18.33 -21.12
N VAL A 57 7.53 19.41 -20.78
CA VAL A 57 8.75 19.85 -21.48
C VAL A 57 10.02 19.58 -20.68
N LYS A 58 9.88 19.32 -19.37
CA LYS A 58 11.04 19.08 -18.50
C LYS A 58 10.71 18.11 -17.37
N VAL A 59 11.69 17.24 -17.05
CA VAL A 59 11.68 16.34 -15.89
C VAL A 59 13.02 16.47 -15.19
N GLU A 60 13.01 16.83 -13.93
CA GLU A 60 14.20 17.01 -13.10
C GLU A 60 14.07 16.18 -11.83
N SER A 61 15.19 15.82 -11.23
CA SER A 61 15.20 15.12 -9.94
C SER A 61 16.36 15.57 -9.06
N TRP A 62 16.13 15.51 -7.76
CA TRP A 62 17.12 15.77 -6.71
C TRP A 62 17.07 14.63 -5.71
N THR A 63 18.25 14.12 -5.33
CA THR A 63 18.37 13.04 -4.35
C THR A 63 19.30 13.43 -3.22
N ARG A 64 18.92 13.08 -1.99
CA ARG A 64 19.77 13.25 -0.80
C ARG A 64 19.42 12.19 0.25
N GLY A 65 20.34 11.27 0.53
CA GLY A 65 20.07 10.15 1.43
C GLY A 65 18.88 9.32 0.93
N ALA A 66 17.88 9.13 1.76
CA ALA A 66 16.66 8.41 1.43
C ALA A 66 15.60 9.28 0.70
N TYR A 67 15.88 10.51 0.39
CA TYR A 67 14.92 11.43 -0.25
C TYR A 67 15.23 11.61 -1.73
N GLY A 68 14.21 11.45 -2.56
CA GLY A 68 14.27 11.73 -3.99
C GLY A 68 13.02 12.46 -4.42
N ILE A 69 13.18 13.67 -4.97
CA ILE A 69 12.08 14.52 -5.45
C ILE A 69 12.17 14.63 -6.97
N VAL A 70 11.04 14.58 -7.64
CA VAL A 70 10.89 14.80 -9.08
C VAL A 70 10.08 16.07 -9.29
N ARG A 71 10.48 16.86 -10.27
CA ARG A 71 9.69 17.98 -10.79
C ARG A 71 9.36 17.71 -12.25
N VAL A 72 8.10 17.86 -12.61
CA VAL A 72 7.66 18.00 -14.01
C VAL A 72 7.30 19.45 -14.29
N THR A 73 7.68 19.94 -15.48
CA THR A 73 7.35 21.30 -15.92
C THR A 73 6.66 21.21 -17.27
N THR A 74 5.57 21.95 -17.43
CA THR A 74 4.80 22.05 -18.69
C THR A 74 5.28 23.21 -19.57
N ASN A 75 4.87 23.20 -20.84
CA ASN A 75 5.24 24.21 -21.85
C ASN A 75 4.81 25.64 -21.48
N ASP A 76 3.83 25.81 -20.60
CA ASP A 76 3.39 27.11 -20.07
C ASP A 76 4.07 27.49 -18.73
N GLY A 77 5.04 26.68 -18.26
CA GLY A 77 5.84 26.93 -17.07
C GLY A 77 5.22 26.46 -15.76
N ARG A 78 4.04 25.81 -15.77
CA ARG A 78 3.47 25.22 -14.55
C ARG A 78 4.29 24.00 -14.12
N GLU A 79 4.34 23.79 -12.81
CA GLU A 79 5.17 22.74 -12.20
C GLU A 79 4.36 21.86 -11.24
N GLY A 80 4.74 20.59 -11.18
CA GLY A 80 4.27 19.65 -10.17
C GLY A 80 5.44 18.86 -9.59
N TYR A 81 5.31 18.43 -8.33
CA TYR A 81 6.35 17.77 -7.56
C TYR A 81 5.89 16.38 -7.10
N GLY A 82 6.76 15.40 -7.22
CA GLY A 82 6.51 14.03 -6.80
C GLY A 82 7.71 13.42 -6.10
N GLN A 83 7.53 12.21 -5.56
CA GLN A 83 8.56 11.53 -4.79
C GLN A 83 8.98 10.22 -5.47
N LEU A 84 10.30 10.00 -5.56
CA LEU A 84 10.90 8.71 -5.84
C LEU A 84 10.84 7.83 -4.59
N SER A 85 10.93 6.51 -4.78
CA SER A 85 11.09 5.60 -3.65
C SER A 85 12.30 5.96 -2.78
N SER A 86 12.15 5.80 -1.48
CA SER A 86 13.17 6.10 -0.47
C SER A 86 14.37 5.16 -0.46
N PHE A 87 14.26 3.98 -1.08
CA PHE A 87 15.36 3.03 -1.19
C PHE A 87 16.13 3.29 -2.48
N GLU A 88 17.42 3.60 -2.35
CA GLU A 88 18.36 3.90 -3.44
C GLU A 88 17.78 4.94 -4.45
N PRO A 89 17.39 6.13 -3.97
CA PRO A 89 16.76 7.13 -4.82
C PRO A 89 17.69 7.67 -5.92
N ASP A 90 19.00 7.63 -5.74
CA ASP A 90 20.03 7.99 -6.73
C ASP A 90 20.06 6.99 -7.90
N ILE A 91 19.95 5.69 -7.62
CA ILE A 91 19.79 4.65 -8.65
C ILE A 91 18.45 4.84 -9.36
N THR A 92 17.39 5.07 -8.59
CA THR A 92 16.05 5.31 -9.12
C THR A 92 16.02 6.56 -10.02
N ALA A 93 16.71 7.65 -9.64
CA ALA A 93 16.86 8.85 -10.48
C ALA A 93 17.60 8.57 -11.78
N THR A 94 18.63 7.71 -11.75
CA THR A 94 19.29 7.24 -12.97
C THR A 94 18.32 6.51 -13.90
N VAL A 95 17.51 5.61 -13.37
CA VAL A 95 16.47 4.91 -14.13
C VAL A 95 15.41 5.90 -14.65
N LEU A 96 15.00 6.88 -13.84
CA LEU A 96 14.09 7.94 -14.26
C LEU A 96 14.60 8.62 -15.54
N HIS A 97 15.82 9.13 -15.53
CA HIS A 97 16.35 9.89 -16.66
C HIS A 97 16.65 9.03 -17.89
N ARG A 98 17.07 7.79 -17.69
CA ARG A 98 17.46 6.90 -18.81
C ARG A 98 16.29 6.12 -19.42
N GLN A 99 15.33 5.68 -18.61
CA GLN A 99 14.30 4.75 -19.05
C GLN A 99 12.88 5.35 -19.06
N VAL A 100 12.57 6.29 -18.15
CA VAL A 100 11.22 6.85 -18.00
C VAL A 100 11.08 8.17 -18.75
N THR A 101 11.97 9.13 -18.53
CA THR A 101 11.86 10.51 -19.02
C THR A 101 11.63 10.61 -20.53
N ARG A 102 12.28 9.77 -21.33
CA ARG A 102 12.13 9.76 -22.80
C ARG A 102 10.70 9.44 -23.27
N HIS A 103 9.89 8.80 -22.43
CA HIS A 103 8.49 8.46 -22.71
C HIS A 103 7.52 9.46 -22.08
N VAL A 104 8.02 10.40 -21.28
CA VAL A 104 7.27 11.44 -20.59
C VAL A 104 7.34 12.76 -21.32
N LEU A 105 8.52 13.15 -21.80
CA LEU A 105 8.70 14.40 -22.54
C LEU A 105 7.83 14.44 -23.80
N GLY A 106 7.19 15.60 -24.03
CA GLY A 106 6.26 15.81 -25.13
C GLY A 106 4.86 15.22 -24.89
N SER A 107 4.62 14.57 -23.75
CA SER A 107 3.30 13.98 -23.44
C SER A 107 2.36 15.03 -22.87
N ASP A 108 1.08 14.85 -23.18
CA ASP A 108 -0.01 15.55 -22.51
C ASP A 108 -0.21 14.95 -21.12
N PRO A 109 -0.03 15.75 -20.03
CA PRO A 109 -0.23 15.26 -18.67
C PRO A 109 -1.68 14.79 -18.43
N ALA A 110 -2.68 15.28 -19.19
CA ALA A 110 -4.07 14.84 -19.08
C ALA A 110 -4.26 13.35 -19.46
N GLN A 111 -3.31 12.76 -20.20
CA GLN A 111 -3.34 11.37 -20.61
C GLN A 111 -2.50 10.48 -19.68
N ILE A 112 -2.61 10.69 -18.37
CA ILE A 112 -1.75 10.03 -17.36
C ILE A 112 -1.84 8.50 -17.40
N ASP A 113 -3.02 7.92 -17.61
CA ASP A 113 -3.19 6.46 -17.73
C ASP A 113 -2.41 5.91 -18.93
N ALA A 114 -2.55 6.54 -20.09
CA ALA A 114 -1.84 6.15 -21.31
C ALA A 114 -0.33 6.39 -21.18
N LEU A 115 0.09 7.44 -20.46
CA LEU A 115 1.48 7.72 -20.19
C LEU A 115 2.09 6.64 -19.32
N VAL A 116 1.43 6.26 -18.23
CA VAL A 116 1.86 5.23 -17.29
C VAL A 116 1.99 3.88 -18.01
N ASP A 117 0.99 3.48 -18.78
CA ASP A 117 1.01 2.23 -19.53
C ASP A 117 2.13 2.21 -20.57
N ARG A 118 2.31 3.31 -21.32
CA ARG A 118 3.40 3.43 -22.29
C ARG A 118 4.79 3.28 -21.65
N VAL A 119 5.02 3.83 -20.45
CA VAL A 119 6.29 3.67 -19.73
C VAL A 119 6.51 2.21 -19.36
N ILE A 120 5.50 1.53 -18.86
CA ILE A 120 5.59 0.11 -18.47
C ILE A 120 5.85 -0.77 -19.69
N ASP A 121 5.09 -0.59 -20.75
CA ASP A 121 5.22 -1.38 -21.98
C ASP A 121 6.58 -1.19 -22.65
N ALA A 122 7.07 0.04 -22.71
CA ALA A 122 8.39 0.35 -23.28
C ALA A 122 9.55 -0.29 -22.48
N ASN A 123 9.31 -0.63 -21.23
CA ASN A 123 10.29 -1.26 -20.34
C ASN A 123 10.00 -2.75 -20.09
N MET A 124 9.24 -3.41 -20.93
CA MET A 124 8.83 -4.82 -20.78
C MET A 124 9.97 -5.83 -20.61
N LYS A 125 11.19 -5.50 -21.07
CA LYS A 125 12.37 -6.37 -20.95
C LYS A 125 13.13 -6.21 -19.64
N PHE A 126 12.73 -5.26 -18.81
CA PHE A 126 13.37 -4.99 -17.52
C PHE A 126 12.42 -5.34 -16.39
N PRO A 127 12.91 -5.89 -15.27
CA PRO A 127 12.10 -6.01 -14.07
C PRO A 127 11.56 -4.63 -13.66
N TRP A 128 10.27 -4.55 -13.41
CA TRP A 128 9.60 -3.25 -13.24
C TRP A 128 9.88 -2.54 -11.91
N SER A 129 10.53 -3.18 -10.94
CA SER A 129 10.76 -2.60 -9.62
C SER A 129 11.33 -1.16 -9.68
N TYR A 130 12.52 -0.97 -10.25
CA TYR A 130 13.11 0.36 -10.38
C TYR A 130 12.38 1.28 -11.36
N VAL A 131 11.83 0.72 -12.43
CA VAL A 131 11.01 1.49 -13.39
C VAL A 131 9.76 2.05 -12.70
N CYS A 132 9.07 1.24 -11.91
CA CYS A 132 7.90 1.68 -11.15
C CYS A 132 8.28 2.72 -10.10
N ARG A 133 9.37 2.52 -9.36
CA ARG A 133 9.87 3.50 -8.37
C ARG A 133 10.22 4.85 -9.01
N ALA A 134 10.74 4.84 -10.22
CA ALA A 134 11.04 6.05 -11.00
C ALA A 134 9.75 6.68 -11.56
N LEU A 135 8.84 5.86 -12.09
CA LEU A 135 7.55 6.30 -12.60
C LEU A 135 6.69 6.95 -11.52
N ALA A 136 6.75 6.45 -10.27
CA ALA A 136 6.04 7.03 -9.14
C ALA A 136 6.34 8.52 -8.94
N GLY A 137 7.61 8.92 -9.13
CA GLY A 137 7.99 10.33 -9.05
C GLY A 137 7.33 11.19 -10.11
N VAL A 138 7.18 10.69 -11.34
CA VAL A 138 6.50 11.39 -12.42
C VAL A 138 4.99 11.40 -12.21
N ASP A 139 4.41 10.25 -11.89
CA ASP A 139 2.97 10.11 -11.68
C ASP A 139 2.48 11.03 -10.56
N THR A 140 3.12 10.99 -9.39
CA THR A 140 2.76 11.86 -8.27
C THR A 140 3.02 13.33 -8.56
N ALA A 141 4.05 13.68 -9.36
CA ALA A 141 4.28 15.05 -9.80
C ALA A 141 3.16 15.55 -10.75
N ILE A 142 2.65 14.70 -11.62
CA ILE A 142 1.51 15.04 -12.48
C ILE A 142 0.25 15.25 -11.63
N TRP A 143 0.00 14.40 -10.63
CA TRP A 143 -1.13 14.59 -9.71
C TRP A 143 -1.03 15.87 -8.90
N ASP A 144 0.17 16.25 -8.42
CA ASP A 144 0.40 17.54 -7.76
C ASP A 144 0.15 18.70 -8.73
N LEU A 145 0.64 18.60 -9.97
CA LEU A 145 0.37 19.58 -11.02
C LEU A 145 -1.15 19.81 -11.20
N TYR A 146 -1.93 18.73 -11.24
CA TYR A 146 -3.39 18.82 -11.32
C TYR A 146 -4.00 19.50 -10.12
N GLY A 147 -3.57 19.14 -8.92
CA GLY A 147 -4.01 19.76 -7.68
C GLY A 147 -3.79 21.27 -7.71
N ARG A 148 -2.61 21.70 -8.17
CA ARG A 148 -2.25 23.12 -8.32
C ARG A 148 -3.09 23.83 -9.38
N ILE A 149 -3.30 23.22 -10.53
CA ILE A 149 -4.14 23.77 -11.62
C ILE A 149 -5.58 23.97 -11.14
N LYS A 150 -6.13 23.02 -10.40
CA LYS A 150 -7.52 23.04 -9.93
C LYS A 150 -7.71 23.77 -8.60
N GLY A 151 -6.62 24.11 -7.88
CA GLY A 151 -6.69 24.63 -6.52
C GLY A 151 -7.34 23.64 -5.54
N LYS A 152 -7.14 22.32 -5.75
CA LYS A 152 -7.74 21.24 -4.97
C LYS A 152 -6.70 20.21 -4.53
N PRO A 153 -6.83 19.63 -3.35
CA PRO A 153 -6.01 18.50 -2.94
C PRO A 153 -6.30 17.26 -3.80
N VAL A 154 -5.29 16.40 -3.98
CA VAL A 154 -5.39 15.20 -4.82
C VAL A 154 -6.52 14.27 -4.37
N CYS A 155 -6.79 14.17 -3.07
CA CYS A 155 -7.89 13.34 -2.56
C CYS A 155 -9.26 13.79 -3.10
N GLU A 156 -9.50 15.09 -3.26
CA GLU A 156 -10.75 15.60 -3.86
C GLU A 156 -10.80 15.34 -5.36
N LEU A 157 -9.67 15.45 -6.05
CA LEU A 157 -9.59 15.09 -7.48
C LEU A 157 -9.92 13.61 -7.70
N ALA A 158 -9.57 12.76 -6.75
CA ALA A 158 -9.90 11.35 -6.75
C ALA A 158 -11.31 11.03 -6.24
N GLY A 159 -12.14 12.05 -6.02
CA GLY A 159 -13.52 11.87 -5.53
C GLY A 159 -13.63 11.59 -4.03
N GLY A 160 -12.55 11.77 -3.28
CA GLY A 160 -12.51 11.66 -1.83
C GLY A 160 -12.82 12.97 -1.12
N LYS A 161 -12.51 13.01 0.17
CA LYS A 161 -12.69 14.16 1.06
C LYS A 161 -11.45 14.42 1.88
N THR A 162 -11.32 15.64 2.39
CA THR A 162 -10.23 16.06 3.30
C THR A 162 -10.53 15.77 4.78
N ASP A 163 -11.47 14.89 5.06
CA ASP A 163 -11.82 14.50 6.42
C ASP A 163 -10.67 13.75 7.11
N PRO A 164 -10.50 13.88 8.43
CA PRO A 164 -9.58 13.05 9.18
C PRO A 164 -9.87 11.55 9.01
N PHE A 165 -8.84 10.74 8.89
CA PHE A 165 -8.96 9.29 8.80
C PHE A 165 -8.07 8.60 9.86
N PRO A 166 -8.44 7.38 10.30
CA PRO A 166 -7.67 6.64 11.28
C PRO A 166 -6.29 6.24 10.75
N VAL A 167 -5.27 6.37 11.60
CA VAL A 167 -3.91 5.93 11.32
C VAL A 167 -3.40 5.03 12.44
N TYR A 168 -2.45 4.18 12.15
CA TYR A 168 -1.74 3.39 13.16
C TYR A 168 -0.30 3.86 13.34
N GLY A 169 0.21 3.76 14.57
CA GLY A 169 1.63 3.94 14.86
C GLY A 169 2.41 2.69 14.45
N SER A 170 3.27 2.79 13.44
CA SER A 170 4.13 1.68 13.04
C SER A 170 5.42 1.67 13.85
N SER A 171 5.61 0.65 14.68
CA SER A 171 6.91 0.40 15.30
C SER A 171 7.87 -0.18 14.27
N MET A 172 9.01 0.46 14.10
CA MET A 172 10.07 -0.04 13.21
C MET A 172 11.13 -0.86 13.97
N ARG A 173 10.87 -1.18 15.26
CA ARG A 173 11.87 -1.74 16.18
C ARG A 173 11.80 -3.27 16.26
N ARG A 174 12.95 -3.91 16.07
CA ARG A 174 13.20 -5.31 16.37
C ARG A 174 14.29 -5.50 17.41
N ASP A 175 15.03 -4.45 17.69
CA ASP A 175 16.14 -4.34 18.62
C ASP A 175 15.72 -4.00 20.06
N ILE A 176 14.44 -3.93 20.33
CA ILE A 176 13.85 -3.59 21.62
C ILE A 176 13.27 -4.85 22.29
N SER A 177 13.38 -4.96 23.61
CA SER A 177 12.80 -6.08 24.35
C SER A 177 11.26 -6.06 24.28
N PRO A 178 10.57 -7.22 24.40
CA PRO A 178 9.11 -7.26 24.44
C PRO A 178 8.50 -6.38 25.54
N ALA A 179 9.12 -6.30 26.70
CA ALA A 179 8.64 -5.49 27.82
C ALA A 179 8.78 -4.00 27.56
N ASP A 180 9.94 -3.57 27.03
CA ASP A 180 10.19 -2.16 26.73
C ASP A 180 9.33 -1.68 25.55
N GLU A 181 9.11 -2.53 24.54
CA GLU A 181 8.21 -2.20 23.43
C GLU A 181 6.77 -2.06 23.91
N ALA A 182 6.31 -2.96 24.76
CA ALA A 182 4.97 -2.90 25.34
C ALA A 182 4.79 -1.61 26.16
N ALA A 183 5.76 -1.25 27.00
CA ALA A 183 5.75 -0.02 27.79
C ALA A 183 5.75 1.23 26.90
N ARG A 184 6.59 1.26 25.86
CA ARG A 184 6.66 2.37 24.89
C ARG A 184 5.34 2.58 24.16
N LEU A 185 4.69 1.52 23.72
CA LEU A 185 3.40 1.63 23.02
C LEU A 185 2.28 2.08 23.96
N ALA A 186 2.27 1.62 25.23
CA ALA A 186 1.34 2.10 26.23
C ALA A 186 1.54 3.61 26.49
N GLN A 187 2.77 4.07 26.62
CA GLN A 187 3.09 5.50 26.75
C GLN A 187 2.58 6.31 25.55
N LEU A 188 2.83 5.84 24.32
CA LEU A 188 2.35 6.53 23.11
C LEU A 188 0.82 6.58 23.03
N ARG A 189 0.12 5.51 23.47
CA ARG A 189 -1.34 5.52 23.62
C ARG A 189 -1.79 6.65 24.56
N ASP A 190 -1.16 6.74 25.73
CA ASP A 190 -1.59 7.66 26.80
C ASP A 190 -1.23 9.12 26.49
N GLU A 191 -0.01 9.36 25.96
CA GLU A 191 0.49 10.72 25.72
C GLU A 191 0.07 11.28 24.36
N ARG A 192 -0.10 10.42 23.33
CA ARG A 192 -0.36 10.85 21.95
C ARG A 192 -1.73 10.42 21.42
N GLY A 193 -2.49 9.65 22.18
CA GLY A 193 -3.83 9.23 21.81
C GLY A 193 -3.89 8.19 20.69
N PHE A 194 -2.81 7.48 20.39
CA PHE A 194 -2.84 6.41 19.40
C PHE A 194 -3.88 5.33 19.76
N ARG A 195 -4.66 4.90 18.79
CA ARG A 195 -5.67 3.84 18.92
C ARG A 195 -5.35 2.58 18.14
N ALA A 196 -4.25 2.58 17.37
CA ALA A 196 -3.78 1.42 16.64
C ALA A 196 -2.26 1.40 16.56
N PHE A 197 -1.66 0.22 16.66
CA PHE A 197 -0.20 0.03 16.52
C PHE A 197 0.11 -1.19 15.67
N LYS A 198 1.17 -1.09 14.85
CA LYS A 198 1.79 -2.21 14.13
C LYS A 198 3.15 -2.53 14.73
N VAL A 199 3.35 -3.76 15.21
CA VAL A 199 4.62 -4.26 15.76
C VAL A 199 5.36 -5.12 14.73
N ARG A 200 6.67 -5.25 14.89
CA ARG A 200 7.52 -6.06 14.01
C ARG A 200 7.83 -7.41 14.65
N LEU A 201 7.56 -8.48 13.90
CA LEU A 201 7.86 -9.86 14.28
C LEU A 201 9.03 -10.41 13.45
N GLY A 202 9.68 -11.43 13.95
CA GLY A 202 10.75 -12.12 13.23
C GLY A 202 11.89 -11.22 12.74
N VAL A 203 12.65 -11.72 11.78
CA VAL A 203 13.66 -10.98 11.02
C VAL A 203 13.19 -10.87 9.58
N PRO A 204 13.31 -9.73 8.88
CA PRO A 204 12.93 -9.63 7.48
C PRO A 204 13.57 -10.74 6.64
N THR A 205 12.76 -11.45 5.85
CA THR A 205 13.18 -12.63 5.07
C THR A 205 13.97 -13.66 5.90
N GLY A 206 13.56 -13.85 7.17
CA GLY A 206 14.39 -14.51 8.19
C GLY A 206 14.40 -16.03 8.17
N HIS A 207 13.60 -16.69 7.32
CA HIS A 207 13.48 -18.15 7.29
C HIS A 207 13.19 -18.71 8.70
N ASP A 208 12.09 -18.27 9.29
CA ASP A 208 11.60 -18.62 10.64
C ASP A 208 12.45 -18.11 11.81
N ARG A 209 13.51 -17.33 11.56
CA ARG A 209 14.34 -16.78 12.64
C ARG A 209 13.66 -15.59 13.33
N ASP A 210 13.75 -15.58 14.64
CA ASP A 210 13.33 -14.45 15.44
C ASP A 210 14.46 -13.42 15.61
N ALA A 211 14.12 -12.17 15.88
CA ALA A 211 15.09 -11.09 16.12
C ALA A 211 15.95 -11.33 17.37
N SER A 212 15.38 -12.00 18.36
CA SER A 212 16.08 -12.65 19.49
C SER A 212 15.28 -13.87 19.95
N PRO A 213 15.89 -14.86 20.60
CA PRO A 213 15.21 -16.10 20.94
C PRO A 213 13.91 -15.89 21.73
N GLY A 214 12.79 -16.32 21.17
CA GLY A 214 11.47 -16.26 21.79
C GLY A 214 10.90 -14.83 21.93
N ARG A 215 11.43 -13.86 21.19
CA ARG A 215 10.93 -12.49 21.22
C ARG A 215 9.50 -12.40 20.72
N THR A 216 9.21 -12.98 19.56
CA THR A 216 7.88 -12.95 18.95
C THR A 216 6.81 -13.49 19.87
N GLU A 217 7.06 -14.65 20.50
CA GLU A 217 6.13 -15.29 21.43
C GLU A 217 5.84 -14.45 22.67
N LYS A 218 6.83 -13.72 23.16
CA LYS A 218 6.71 -12.84 24.34
C LYS A 218 6.11 -11.49 24.00
N LEU A 219 6.42 -10.95 22.82
CA LEU A 219 5.97 -9.62 22.37
C LEU A 219 4.45 -9.56 22.18
N ILE A 220 3.88 -10.55 21.51
CA ILE A 220 2.46 -10.59 21.18
C ILE A 220 1.57 -10.38 22.41
N PRO A 221 1.65 -11.22 23.47
CA PRO A 221 0.83 -11.02 24.68
C PRO A 221 1.25 -9.80 25.50
N ALA A 222 2.54 -9.46 25.54
CA ALA A 222 3.01 -8.32 26.33
C ALA A 222 2.44 -7.00 25.83
N VAL A 223 2.41 -6.81 24.49
CA VAL A 223 1.85 -5.58 23.89
C VAL A 223 0.34 -5.50 24.15
N ARG A 224 -0.42 -6.60 23.91
CA ARG A 224 -1.87 -6.61 24.19
C ARG A 224 -2.16 -6.26 25.64
N LYS A 225 -1.44 -6.88 26.57
CA LYS A 225 -1.60 -6.60 28.01
C LYS A 225 -1.34 -5.13 28.36
N ALA A 226 -0.33 -4.51 27.75
CA ALA A 226 0.07 -3.14 28.07
C ALA A 226 -0.85 -2.09 27.46
N VAL A 227 -1.29 -2.28 26.20
CA VAL A 227 -2.12 -1.26 25.52
C VAL A 227 -3.62 -1.43 25.77
N GLY A 228 -4.05 -2.57 26.34
CA GLY A 228 -5.48 -2.84 26.61
C GLY A 228 -6.27 -3.26 25.37
N ASP A 229 -7.54 -3.59 25.56
CA ASP A 229 -8.38 -4.23 24.55
C ASP A 229 -8.94 -3.27 23.52
N GLU A 230 -9.03 -1.99 23.84
CA GLU A 230 -9.57 -0.92 22.96
C GLU A 230 -8.59 -0.49 21.88
N VAL A 231 -7.31 -0.89 21.98
CA VAL A 231 -6.29 -0.56 20.99
C VAL A 231 -6.24 -1.65 19.92
N GLN A 232 -6.34 -1.26 18.67
CA GLN A 232 -6.18 -2.16 17.54
C GLN A 232 -4.72 -2.54 17.36
N LEU A 233 -4.41 -3.83 17.34
CA LEU A 233 -3.07 -4.34 17.15
C LEU A 233 -2.90 -5.03 15.81
N LEU A 234 -1.80 -4.75 15.17
CA LEU A 234 -1.36 -5.23 13.88
C LEU A 234 0.06 -5.78 14.05
N ALA A 235 0.44 -6.75 13.27
CA ALA A 235 1.83 -7.20 13.28
C ALA A 235 2.34 -7.50 11.87
N ASP A 236 3.63 -7.24 11.66
CA ASP A 236 4.30 -7.38 10.38
C ASP A 236 5.49 -8.34 10.50
N GLY A 237 5.44 -9.41 9.70
CA GLY A 237 6.48 -10.43 9.59
C GLY A 237 7.59 -10.05 8.62
N ASN A 238 7.36 -9.12 7.70
CA ASN A 238 8.25 -8.77 6.59
C ASN A 238 8.84 -10.00 5.91
N SER A 239 7.95 -10.86 5.42
CA SER A 239 8.34 -12.06 4.66
C SER A 239 9.18 -13.07 5.46
N CYS A 240 8.97 -13.17 6.78
CA CYS A 240 9.86 -13.94 7.67
C CYS A 240 9.62 -15.45 7.63
N TYR A 241 8.36 -15.91 7.53
CA TYR A 241 8.00 -17.26 7.99
C TYR A 241 7.66 -18.21 6.86
N THR A 242 7.91 -19.50 7.12
CA THR A 242 7.26 -20.59 6.37
C THR A 242 5.79 -20.73 6.78
N PRO A 243 4.89 -21.31 5.96
CA PRO A 243 3.48 -21.44 6.30
C PRO A 243 3.20 -22.09 7.67
N PRO A 244 3.83 -23.21 8.07
CA PRO A 244 3.59 -23.79 9.37
C PRO A 244 3.93 -22.83 10.52
N ARG A 245 5.04 -22.12 10.41
CA ARG A 245 5.46 -21.16 11.44
C ARG A 245 4.57 -19.92 11.46
N ALA A 246 4.20 -19.41 10.30
CA ALA A 246 3.28 -18.29 10.17
C ALA A 246 1.90 -18.61 10.79
N ILE A 247 1.38 -19.83 10.57
CA ILE A 247 0.11 -20.27 11.15
C ILE A 247 0.21 -20.35 12.68
N GLU A 248 1.31 -20.89 13.22
CA GLU A 248 1.52 -20.94 14.67
C GLU A 248 1.54 -19.53 15.29
N VAL A 249 2.32 -18.63 14.70
CA VAL A 249 2.41 -17.20 15.14
C VAL A 249 1.04 -16.52 14.99
N GLY A 250 0.36 -16.72 13.87
CA GLY A 250 -0.95 -16.15 13.59
C GLY A 250 -2.01 -16.58 14.61
N ARG A 251 -2.05 -17.87 15.00
CA ARG A 251 -2.96 -18.34 16.05
C ARG A 251 -2.70 -17.68 17.39
N ARG A 252 -1.43 -17.49 17.76
CA ARG A 252 -1.08 -16.73 18.96
C ARG A 252 -1.53 -15.27 18.87
N MET A 253 -1.47 -14.68 17.69
CA MET A 253 -2.00 -13.33 17.46
C MET A 253 -3.53 -13.29 17.58
N GLU A 254 -4.25 -14.33 17.08
CA GLU A 254 -5.70 -14.48 17.26
C GLU A 254 -6.09 -14.54 18.73
N ASP A 255 -5.39 -15.34 19.53
CA ASP A 255 -5.59 -15.46 20.99
C ASP A 255 -5.40 -14.10 21.70
N ASN A 256 -4.59 -13.23 21.13
CA ASN A 256 -4.32 -11.87 21.63
C ASN A 256 -5.08 -10.77 20.85
N ARG A 257 -6.08 -11.12 20.05
CA ARG A 257 -6.98 -10.20 19.34
C ARG A 257 -6.25 -9.20 18.46
N TYR A 258 -5.22 -9.62 17.72
CA TYR A 258 -4.62 -8.83 16.66
C TYR A 258 -5.58 -8.76 15.46
N PHE A 259 -5.57 -7.66 14.74
CA PHE A 259 -6.50 -7.43 13.63
C PHE A 259 -5.98 -7.95 12.29
N TRP A 260 -4.67 -7.78 12.01
CA TRP A 260 -4.06 -8.39 10.84
C TRP A 260 -2.64 -8.87 11.08
N PHE A 261 -2.24 -9.85 10.27
CA PHE A 261 -0.87 -10.31 10.10
C PHE A 261 -0.37 -9.90 8.72
N GLU A 262 0.58 -8.96 8.65
CA GLU A 262 1.16 -8.42 7.43
C GLU A 262 2.38 -9.23 7.00
N GLU A 263 2.49 -9.54 5.70
CA GLU A 263 3.57 -10.29 5.07
C GLU A 263 4.09 -11.48 5.91
N PRO A 264 3.22 -12.44 6.24
CA PRO A 264 3.65 -13.60 7.05
C PRO A 264 4.74 -14.41 6.36
N CYS A 265 4.60 -14.66 5.05
CA CYS A 265 5.51 -15.42 4.21
C CYS A 265 6.25 -14.50 3.22
N PRO A 266 7.33 -14.97 2.55
CA PRO A 266 7.98 -14.25 1.47
C PRO A 266 6.95 -13.74 0.45
N TYR A 267 6.97 -12.45 0.13
CA TYR A 267 5.92 -11.81 -0.67
C TYR A 267 5.78 -12.42 -2.08
N TRP A 268 6.83 -13.04 -2.61
CA TRP A 268 6.80 -13.74 -3.90
C TRP A 268 6.16 -15.14 -3.83
N GLU A 269 5.98 -15.71 -2.63
CA GLU A 269 5.33 -17.00 -2.38
C GLU A 269 3.85 -16.79 -2.06
N LEU A 270 3.06 -16.43 -3.08
CA LEU A 270 1.64 -16.13 -2.89
C LEU A 270 0.83 -17.34 -2.41
N GLU A 271 1.19 -18.54 -2.86
CA GLU A 271 0.55 -19.78 -2.46
C GLU A 271 0.77 -20.05 -0.97
N TRP A 272 1.94 -19.73 -0.44
CA TRP A 272 2.23 -19.84 0.99
C TRP A 272 1.40 -18.85 1.80
N THR A 273 1.31 -17.62 1.33
CA THR A 273 0.49 -16.60 1.97
C THR A 273 -1.00 -16.99 1.93
N ALA A 274 -1.46 -17.58 0.81
CA ALA A 274 -2.82 -18.09 0.68
C ALA A 274 -3.11 -19.25 1.65
N GLU A 275 -2.15 -20.16 1.87
CA GLU A 275 -2.26 -21.25 2.88
C GLU A 275 -2.43 -20.67 4.28
N VAL A 276 -1.62 -19.67 4.64
CA VAL A 276 -1.73 -18.97 5.93
C VAL A 276 -3.09 -18.27 6.08
N ALA A 277 -3.52 -17.54 5.04
CA ALA A 277 -4.81 -16.84 5.05
C ALA A 277 -6.01 -17.82 5.18
N ALA A 278 -5.90 -19.01 4.58
CA ALA A 278 -6.93 -20.05 4.70
C ALA A 278 -6.98 -20.67 6.10
N ALA A 279 -5.84 -20.77 6.79
CA ALA A 279 -5.72 -21.40 8.10
C ALA A 279 -6.10 -20.48 9.27
N LEU A 280 -6.04 -19.16 9.07
CA LEU A 280 -6.32 -18.17 10.11
C LEU A 280 -7.73 -17.58 9.98
N GLN A 281 -8.28 -17.10 11.08
CA GLN A 281 -9.55 -16.36 11.10
C GLN A 281 -9.33 -14.85 11.07
N MET A 282 -8.14 -14.38 11.51
CA MET A 282 -7.74 -12.99 11.41
C MET A 282 -7.42 -12.61 9.96
N ASN A 283 -7.33 -11.32 9.69
CA ASN A 283 -6.97 -10.85 8.36
C ASN A 283 -5.47 -11.08 8.09
N VAL A 284 -5.16 -11.48 6.87
CA VAL A 284 -3.79 -11.42 6.33
C VAL A 284 -3.69 -10.20 5.43
N ALA A 285 -2.61 -9.44 5.59
CA ALA A 285 -2.36 -8.23 4.81
C ALA A 285 -1.05 -8.36 4.03
N GLY A 286 -0.91 -7.63 2.93
CA GLY A 286 0.34 -7.63 2.17
C GLY A 286 0.24 -6.96 0.82
N GLY A 287 1.37 -6.99 0.10
CA GLY A 287 1.50 -6.45 -1.25
C GLY A 287 2.32 -5.16 -1.34
N GLU A 288 2.92 -4.68 -0.26
CA GLU A 288 3.72 -3.45 -0.33
C GLU A 288 4.87 -3.54 -1.35
N GLN A 289 5.43 -4.72 -1.57
CA GLN A 289 6.52 -4.94 -2.51
C GLN A 289 6.06 -5.16 -3.96
N ASP A 290 4.77 -5.42 -4.18
CA ASP A 290 4.27 -5.82 -5.49
C ASP A 290 4.04 -4.63 -6.42
N ASN A 291 4.74 -4.65 -7.56
CA ASN A 291 4.67 -3.62 -8.59
C ASN A 291 4.02 -4.10 -9.90
N ASP A 292 3.66 -5.38 -10.02
CA ASP A 292 2.98 -5.96 -11.17
C ASP A 292 1.46 -6.07 -10.94
N LEU A 293 0.65 -5.37 -11.73
CA LEU A 293 -0.80 -5.43 -11.64
C LEU A 293 -1.37 -6.84 -11.91
N ALA A 294 -0.65 -7.69 -12.68
CA ALA A 294 -1.04 -9.07 -12.85
C ALA A 294 -0.82 -9.89 -11.57
N GLN A 295 0.20 -9.57 -10.79
CA GLN A 295 0.45 -10.19 -9.49
C GLN A 295 -0.67 -9.82 -8.50
N TRP A 296 -1.13 -8.58 -8.47
CA TRP A 296 -2.28 -8.17 -7.69
C TRP A 296 -3.55 -8.98 -8.03
N ARG A 297 -3.80 -9.23 -9.32
CA ARG A 297 -4.92 -10.10 -9.74
C ARG A 297 -4.75 -11.54 -9.23
N ARG A 298 -3.51 -12.09 -9.26
CA ARG A 298 -3.23 -13.43 -8.72
C ARG A 298 -3.44 -13.47 -7.21
N MET A 299 -2.94 -12.48 -6.48
CA MET A 299 -3.10 -12.32 -5.03
C MET A 299 -4.59 -12.34 -4.62
N ILE A 300 -5.41 -11.58 -5.32
CA ILE A 300 -6.86 -11.54 -5.10
C ILE A 300 -7.50 -12.89 -5.45
N ARG A 301 -7.13 -13.50 -6.58
CA ARG A 301 -7.67 -14.79 -7.04
C ARG A 301 -7.38 -15.92 -6.07
N LEU A 302 -6.16 -16.00 -5.59
CA LEU A 302 -5.72 -17.00 -4.62
C LEU A 302 -6.29 -16.73 -3.22
N ASN A 303 -6.94 -15.58 -3.02
CA ASN A 303 -7.36 -15.11 -1.70
C ASN A 303 -6.18 -15.07 -0.70
N ALA A 304 -5.00 -14.73 -1.22
CA ALA A 304 -3.77 -14.75 -0.43
C ALA A 304 -3.77 -13.68 0.68
N VAL A 305 -4.46 -12.56 0.46
CA VAL A 305 -4.61 -11.51 1.47
C VAL A 305 -6.06 -11.04 1.57
N ASP A 306 -6.45 -10.58 2.75
CA ASP A 306 -7.74 -9.93 3.03
C ASP A 306 -7.63 -8.41 2.87
N ILE A 307 -6.42 -7.87 3.08
CA ILE A 307 -6.12 -6.43 3.04
C ILE A 307 -4.99 -6.20 2.03
N LEU A 308 -5.27 -5.39 1.03
CA LEU A 308 -4.32 -5.01 -0.02
C LEU A 308 -3.56 -3.77 0.41
N GLN A 309 -2.22 -3.80 0.36
CA GLN A 309 -1.36 -2.72 0.83
C GLN A 309 -0.42 -2.19 -0.27
N PRO A 310 -0.94 -1.63 -1.37
CA PRO A 310 -0.08 -1.07 -2.39
C PRO A 310 0.74 0.11 -1.83
N ASP A 311 2.04 0.12 -2.09
CA ASP A 311 2.89 1.27 -1.83
C ASP A 311 2.94 2.17 -3.07
N LEU A 312 2.61 3.45 -2.91
CA LEU A 312 2.52 4.39 -4.03
C LEU A 312 3.87 4.56 -4.74
N CYS A 313 4.96 4.56 -3.96
CA CYS A 313 6.29 4.71 -4.54
C CYS A 313 6.80 3.44 -5.23
N TYR A 314 6.35 2.24 -4.76
CA TYR A 314 6.85 0.99 -5.32
C TYR A 314 6.05 0.52 -6.53
N ILE A 315 4.74 0.77 -6.54
CA ILE A 315 3.86 0.32 -7.62
C ILE A 315 3.90 1.20 -8.87
N GLY A 316 4.44 2.41 -8.78
CA GLY A 316 4.52 3.32 -9.93
C GLY A 316 3.59 4.53 -9.84
N GLY A 317 3.22 4.94 -8.64
CA GLY A 317 2.48 6.14 -8.35
C GLY A 317 1.00 5.91 -8.00
N PHE A 318 0.30 7.01 -7.82
CA PHE A 318 -1.11 7.03 -7.44
C PHE A 318 -2.01 6.36 -8.48
N THR A 319 -1.77 6.60 -9.77
CA THR A 319 -2.55 6.02 -10.87
C THR A 319 -2.59 4.49 -10.80
N ARG A 320 -1.46 3.85 -10.61
CA ARG A 320 -1.39 2.38 -10.52
C ARG A 320 -1.92 1.85 -9.18
N ALA A 321 -1.64 2.55 -8.07
CA ALA A 321 -2.21 2.21 -6.75
C ALA A 321 -3.74 2.30 -6.77
N TRP A 322 -4.30 3.29 -7.46
CA TRP A 322 -5.73 3.42 -7.63
C TRP A 322 -6.35 2.24 -8.40
N ARG A 323 -5.68 1.74 -9.44
CA ARG A 323 -6.12 0.54 -10.15
C ARG A 323 -6.17 -0.67 -9.21
N VAL A 324 -5.20 -0.82 -8.29
CA VAL A 324 -5.25 -1.86 -7.24
C VAL A 324 -6.43 -1.62 -6.29
N ALA A 325 -6.67 -0.37 -5.89
CA ALA A 325 -7.81 -0.04 -5.02
C ALA A 325 -9.14 -0.43 -5.67
N LYS A 326 -9.29 -0.21 -6.98
CA LYS A 326 -10.48 -0.65 -7.73
C LYS A 326 -10.60 -2.17 -7.79
N MET A 327 -9.51 -2.88 -8.02
CA MET A 327 -9.52 -4.35 -7.95
C MET A 327 -9.95 -4.84 -6.57
N GLY A 328 -9.43 -4.23 -5.51
CA GLY A 328 -9.81 -4.53 -4.13
C GLY A 328 -11.29 -4.26 -3.87
N GLN A 329 -11.79 -3.11 -4.27
CA GLN A 329 -13.21 -2.75 -4.15
C GLN A 329 -14.12 -3.77 -4.84
N GLN A 330 -13.81 -4.15 -6.08
CA GLN A 330 -14.57 -5.15 -6.84
C GLN A 330 -14.56 -6.53 -6.18
N ALA A 331 -13.44 -6.87 -5.53
CA ALA A 331 -13.27 -8.14 -4.80
C ALA A 331 -13.81 -8.09 -3.36
N GLY A 332 -14.34 -6.97 -2.89
CA GLY A 332 -14.80 -6.79 -1.51
C GLY A 332 -13.68 -6.82 -0.47
N LYS A 333 -12.44 -6.49 -0.87
CA LYS A 333 -11.27 -6.47 0.00
C LYS A 333 -10.97 -5.04 0.48
N LEU A 334 -10.48 -4.93 1.71
CA LEU A 334 -10.00 -3.66 2.25
C LEU A 334 -8.70 -3.26 1.56
N VAL A 335 -8.52 -1.96 1.31
CA VAL A 335 -7.28 -1.40 0.78
C VAL A 335 -6.73 -0.39 1.79
N VAL A 336 -5.52 -0.63 2.25
CA VAL A 336 -4.78 0.22 3.20
C VAL A 336 -3.40 0.46 2.62
N PRO A 337 -3.18 1.55 1.87
CA PRO A 337 -1.91 1.80 1.23
C PRO A 337 -0.74 1.82 2.21
N HIS A 338 0.37 1.20 1.82
CA HIS A 338 1.65 1.36 2.49
C HIS A 338 2.31 2.66 2.05
N SER A 339 3.07 3.28 2.94
CA SER A 339 3.94 4.41 2.62
C SER A 339 5.26 4.25 3.37
N SER A 340 6.35 4.35 2.64
CA SER A 340 7.69 4.25 3.22
C SER A 340 8.24 5.60 3.69
N HIS A 341 7.70 6.72 3.18
CA HIS A 341 8.06 8.09 3.58
C HIS A 341 6.98 9.09 3.14
N LEU A 342 7.12 10.35 3.52
CA LEU A 342 6.34 11.56 3.22
C LEU A 342 4.85 11.40 2.92
#